data_e0a229f5cde99c7c1421d30cb695e1b3
#
_entry.id   e0a229f5cde99c7c1421d30cb695e1b3
#
_cell.length_a   1.000
_cell.length_b   1.000
_cell.length_c   1.000
_cell.angle_alpha   90.00
_cell.angle_beta   90.00
_cell.angle_gamma   90.00
#
_symmetry.space_group_name_H-M   'P 1'
#
loop_
_entity.id
_entity.type
_entity.pdbx_description
1 polymer ?
#
loop_
_entity_poly.entity_id
_entity_poly.type
_entity_poly.pdbx_seq_one_letter_code
_entity_poly.pdbx_strand_id
1 'polypeptide(L)'
;MKRLVVIDGKSVFYRGYYAMGALSKSDGTPTGGVYGFAAIAMELVKKFAPDKVVVAWDKAKTSTSKRKAIYSEYKAGRVKPPEDFFAQIPLLRELVDALGWAFVELDDYEADDIIGTLAEQVKSSGACEMFIISSDLDMLQVVDENVKMVRLLKGFTEMEEIDVKAVESKYGIRKEQFLDLKALKGDTSDNIPGVPGIGEKGAVKLLNEFGDLDGIYNNIDKITGATQKKLISGKESAYMSYRLAKIMTDAPVELAQIPDLKIDGEKIKNELKKLEFNSLIRKYSKSLDDFGKKHGSESEASAEASSAKIDSEELEELPEEVIFSFDVKGLGITTNLH
;
A
#
# COMPACT_ATOMS: atom_id res chain seq x y z
N MET A 1 -1.90 19.67 12.24
CA MET A 1 -1.86 18.27 12.69
C MET A 1 -0.66 17.61 12.02
N LYS A 2 0.10 16.78 12.73
CA LYS A 2 1.19 16.00 12.12
C LYS A 2 0.62 15.01 11.10
N ARG A 3 1.43 14.67 10.09
CA ARG A 3 1.04 13.73 9.01
C ARG A 3 1.99 12.54 8.98
N LEU A 4 1.39 11.36 9.02
CA LEU A 4 2.07 10.09 8.85
C LEU A 4 1.71 9.51 7.48
N VAL A 5 2.69 9.20 6.66
CA VAL A 5 2.50 8.41 5.44
C VAL A 5 2.99 7.00 5.69
N VAL A 6 2.14 6.00 5.49
CA VAL A 6 2.50 4.59 5.59
C VAL A 6 2.30 3.93 4.24
N ILE A 7 3.37 3.36 3.73
CA ILE A 7 3.42 2.79 2.38
C ILE A 7 3.39 1.27 2.50
N ASP A 8 2.42 0.64 1.85
CA ASP A 8 2.51 -0.77 1.51
C ASP A 8 3.62 -0.94 0.48
N GLY A 9 4.78 -1.32 0.98
CA GLY A 9 6.02 -1.30 0.21
C GLY A 9 5.96 -2.23 -1.01
N LYS A 10 5.40 -3.42 -0.84
CA LYS A 10 5.24 -4.36 -1.96
C LYS A 10 4.27 -3.85 -3.00
N SER A 11 3.09 -3.35 -2.61
CA SER A 11 2.09 -2.83 -3.54
C SER A 11 2.66 -1.72 -4.42
N VAL A 12 3.37 -0.75 -3.81
CA VAL A 12 4.00 0.36 -4.52
C VAL A 12 5.17 -0.11 -5.38
N PHE A 13 6.01 -1.02 -4.87
CA PHE A 13 7.15 -1.55 -5.60
C PHE A 13 6.74 -2.39 -6.81
N TYR A 14 5.74 -3.26 -6.67
CA TYR A 14 5.17 -4.01 -7.79
C TYR A 14 4.68 -3.09 -8.91
N ARG A 15 3.99 -2.02 -8.53
CA ARG A 15 3.52 -1.03 -9.48
C ARG A 15 4.68 -0.43 -10.28
N GLY A 16 5.74 0.00 -9.60
CA GLY A 16 6.95 0.52 -10.24
C GLY A 16 7.60 -0.51 -11.16
N TYR A 17 7.78 -1.73 -10.67
CA TYR A 17 8.40 -2.82 -11.40
C TYR A 17 7.69 -3.12 -12.74
N TYR A 18 6.37 -3.29 -12.71
CA TYR A 18 5.63 -3.58 -13.93
C TYR A 18 5.45 -2.36 -14.85
N ALA A 19 5.44 -1.14 -14.29
CA ALA A 19 5.31 0.06 -15.11
C ALA A 19 6.59 0.42 -15.87
N MET A 20 7.77 0.16 -15.28
CA MET A 20 9.07 0.57 -15.85
C MET A 20 9.78 -0.54 -16.62
N GLY A 21 9.21 -1.73 -16.66
CA GLY A 21 9.68 -2.84 -17.48
C GLY A 21 11.19 -3.12 -17.35
N ALA A 22 11.93 -3.09 -18.44
CA ALA A 22 13.33 -3.46 -18.54
C ALA A 22 14.31 -2.33 -18.16
N LEU A 23 13.91 -1.32 -17.36
CA LEU A 23 14.83 -0.26 -16.96
C LEU A 23 15.97 -0.84 -16.13
N SER A 24 17.20 -0.56 -16.56
CA SER A 24 18.42 -1.03 -15.93
C SER A 24 19.48 0.08 -15.91
N LYS A 25 20.43 -0.03 -15.00
CA LYS A 25 21.65 0.78 -15.02
C LYS A 25 22.53 0.42 -16.21
N SER A 26 23.53 1.26 -16.47
CA SER A 26 24.55 1.05 -17.51
C SER A 26 25.31 -0.28 -17.37
N ASP A 27 25.41 -0.82 -16.15
CA ASP A 27 26.02 -2.11 -15.86
C ASP A 27 25.08 -3.32 -16.03
N GLY A 28 23.81 -3.09 -16.44
CA GLY A 28 22.80 -4.11 -16.61
C GLY A 28 21.99 -4.43 -15.35
N THR A 29 22.28 -3.80 -14.21
CA THR A 29 21.52 -4.01 -12.97
C THR A 29 20.06 -3.54 -13.14
N PRO A 30 19.04 -4.40 -12.93
CA PRO A 30 17.65 -4.00 -13.07
C PRO A 30 17.25 -3.01 -11.98
N THR A 31 16.54 -1.94 -12.35
CA THR A 31 16.17 -0.83 -11.45
C THR A 31 14.75 -0.31 -11.63
N GLY A 32 13.94 -0.92 -12.52
CA GLY A 32 12.60 -0.43 -12.85
C GLY A 32 11.68 -0.28 -11.64
N GLY A 33 11.67 -1.26 -10.73
CA GLY A 33 10.89 -1.21 -9.49
C GLY A 33 11.33 -0.07 -8.57
N VAL A 34 12.65 0.09 -8.43
CA VAL A 34 13.24 1.16 -7.59
C VAL A 34 12.96 2.54 -8.17
N TYR A 35 13.04 2.68 -9.51
CA TYR A 35 12.70 3.93 -10.20
C TYR A 35 11.25 4.33 -9.97
N GLY A 36 10.31 3.39 -10.18
CA GLY A 36 8.90 3.65 -9.96
C GLY A 36 8.60 4.00 -8.51
N PHE A 37 9.23 3.29 -7.57
CA PHE A 37 9.10 3.61 -6.15
C PHE A 37 9.65 5.01 -5.84
N ALA A 38 10.83 5.37 -6.35
CA ALA A 38 11.42 6.69 -6.17
C ALA A 38 10.51 7.81 -6.75
N ALA A 39 9.95 7.61 -7.93
CA ALA A 39 9.04 8.57 -8.55
C ALA A 39 7.78 8.80 -7.70
N ILE A 40 7.18 7.71 -7.19
CA ILE A 40 6.02 7.79 -6.28
C ILE A 40 6.43 8.48 -4.97
N ALA A 41 7.58 8.12 -4.39
CA ALA A 41 8.10 8.71 -3.17
C ALA A 41 8.20 10.24 -3.25
N MET A 42 8.75 10.76 -4.34
CA MET A 42 8.87 12.21 -4.56
C MET A 42 7.48 12.89 -4.62
N GLU A 43 6.52 12.28 -5.30
CA GLU A 43 5.16 12.82 -5.37
C GLU A 43 4.44 12.78 -4.01
N LEU A 44 4.66 11.72 -3.21
CA LEU A 44 4.08 11.61 -1.87
C LEU A 44 4.60 12.71 -0.93
N VAL A 45 5.91 12.94 -0.93
CA VAL A 45 6.50 14.01 -0.12
C VAL A 45 5.97 15.37 -0.55
N LYS A 46 5.86 15.62 -1.87
CA LYS A 46 5.33 16.86 -2.42
C LYS A 46 3.85 17.06 -2.05
N LYS A 47 3.02 16.03 -2.19
CA LYS A 47 1.56 16.10 -1.98
C LYS A 47 1.20 16.21 -0.49
N PHE A 48 1.79 15.37 0.33
CA PHE A 48 1.38 15.22 1.73
C PHE A 48 2.26 16.01 2.71
N ALA A 49 3.48 16.40 2.33
CA ALA A 49 4.46 17.04 3.23
C ALA A 49 4.48 16.34 4.61
N PRO A 50 4.79 15.02 4.66
CA PRO A 50 4.68 14.22 5.87
C PRO A 50 5.70 14.59 6.93
N ASP A 51 5.32 14.43 8.21
CA ASP A 51 6.25 14.53 9.34
C ASP A 51 6.93 13.20 9.63
N LYS A 52 6.32 12.08 9.24
CA LYS A 52 6.85 10.72 9.38
C LYS A 52 6.47 9.89 8.16
N VAL A 53 7.38 9.00 7.74
CA VAL A 53 7.10 8.04 6.67
C VAL A 53 7.56 6.64 7.08
N VAL A 54 6.70 5.64 6.85
CA VAL A 54 6.97 4.23 7.09
C VAL A 54 6.73 3.46 5.81
N VAL A 55 7.67 2.60 5.45
CA VAL A 55 7.50 1.56 4.44
C VAL A 55 7.27 0.24 5.19
N ALA A 56 6.05 -0.25 5.17
CA ALA A 56 5.70 -1.56 5.70
C ALA A 56 6.00 -2.62 4.64
N TRP A 57 6.71 -3.69 5.04
CA TRP A 57 7.15 -4.72 4.11
C TRP A 57 6.92 -6.10 4.68
N ASP A 58 6.45 -7.04 3.84
CA ASP A 58 6.31 -8.44 4.24
C ASP A 58 7.67 -9.11 4.35
N LYS A 59 8.06 -9.53 5.53
CA LYS A 59 9.26 -10.32 5.72
C LYS A 59 9.15 -11.66 5.01
N ALA A 60 10.16 -11.97 4.21
CA ALA A 60 10.17 -13.19 3.43
C ALA A 60 10.07 -14.44 4.34
N LYS A 61 9.23 -15.41 3.96
CA LYS A 61 9.02 -16.72 4.61
C LYS A 61 8.24 -16.70 5.93
N THR A 62 8.32 -15.66 6.75
CA THR A 62 7.80 -15.67 8.12
C THR A 62 6.57 -14.80 8.34
N SER A 63 6.35 -13.75 7.54
CA SER A 63 5.23 -12.81 7.74
C SER A 63 3.84 -13.49 7.77
N THR A 64 3.66 -14.57 7.02
CA THR A 64 2.37 -15.29 6.93
C THR A 64 2.20 -16.42 7.93
N SER A 65 3.14 -16.64 8.87
CA SER A 65 3.16 -17.83 9.75
C SER A 65 1.88 -18.00 10.57
N LYS A 66 1.37 -16.91 11.16
CA LYS A 66 0.12 -16.95 11.96
C LYS A 66 -1.09 -17.34 11.12
N ARG A 67 -1.25 -16.81 9.91
CA ARG A 67 -2.37 -17.14 9.02
C ARG A 67 -2.24 -18.55 8.48
N LYS A 68 -1.04 -19.00 8.15
CA LYS A 68 -0.78 -20.39 7.72
C LYS A 68 -1.00 -21.41 8.83
N ALA A 69 -0.85 -21.05 10.10
CA ALA A 69 -1.23 -21.90 11.22
C ALA A 69 -2.76 -22.10 11.31
N ILE A 70 -3.57 -21.14 10.84
CA ILE A 70 -5.03 -21.26 10.74
C ILE A 70 -5.42 -22.06 9.49
N TYR A 71 -4.76 -21.80 8.35
CA TYR A 71 -5.04 -22.41 7.06
C TYR A 71 -3.76 -22.52 6.24
N SER A 72 -3.25 -23.74 6.08
CA SER A 72 -1.96 -24.04 5.42
C SER A 72 -1.89 -23.54 3.98
N GLU A 73 -3.04 -23.53 3.28
CA GLU A 73 -3.16 -23.11 1.89
C GLU A 73 -3.28 -21.58 1.71
N TYR A 74 -3.20 -20.80 2.81
CA TYR A 74 -3.22 -19.35 2.73
C TYR A 74 -2.11 -18.82 1.80
N LYS A 75 -2.48 -18.05 0.78
CA LYS A 75 -1.59 -17.52 -0.27
C LYS A 75 -0.83 -18.58 -1.10
N ALA A 76 -1.25 -19.85 -1.08
CA ALA A 76 -0.54 -20.93 -1.78
C ALA A 76 -0.53 -20.75 -3.32
N GLY A 77 -1.55 -20.12 -3.88
CA GLY A 77 -1.68 -19.89 -5.32
C GLY A 77 -0.91 -18.69 -5.87
N ARG A 78 -0.23 -17.90 -5.02
CA ARG A 78 0.48 -16.69 -5.48
C ARG A 78 1.70 -17.04 -6.33
N VAL A 79 1.74 -16.47 -7.54
CA VAL A 79 2.89 -16.62 -8.43
C VAL A 79 4.08 -15.85 -7.85
N LYS A 80 5.24 -16.48 -7.82
CA LYS A 80 6.48 -15.82 -7.38
C LYS A 80 6.91 -14.80 -8.43
N PRO A 81 7.32 -13.59 -8.00
CA PRO A 81 7.97 -12.64 -8.89
C PRO A 81 9.23 -13.22 -9.53
N PRO A 82 9.65 -12.70 -10.69
CA PRO A 82 10.93 -13.04 -11.30
C PRO A 82 12.12 -12.73 -10.40
N GLU A 83 13.29 -13.34 -10.66
CA GLU A 83 14.48 -13.15 -9.83
C GLU A 83 15.00 -11.71 -9.82
N ASP A 84 14.89 -11.00 -10.93
CA ASP A 84 15.26 -9.61 -11.06
C ASP A 84 14.42 -8.65 -10.21
N PHE A 85 13.18 -9.05 -9.86
CA PHE A 85 12.38 -8.34 -8.85
C PHE A 85 13.09 -8.35 -7.48
N PHE A 86 13.54 -9.53 -7.05
CA PHE A 86 14.20 -9.68 -5.76
C PHE A 86 15.59 -9.03 -5.72
N ALA A 87 16.30 -9.02 -6.86
CA ALA A 87 17.60 -8.37 -6.99
C ALA A 87 17.55 -6.86 -6.72
N GLN A 88 16.39 -6.23 -6.91
CA GLN A 88 16.20 -4.79 -6.69
C GLN A 88 15.88 -4.41 -5.23
N ILE A 89 15.51 -5.36 -4.36
CA ILE A 89 15.10 -5.06 -2.98
C ILE A 89 16.24 -4.42 -2.16
N PRO A 90 17.50 -4.86 -2.26
CA PRO A 90 18.61 -4.17 -1.59
C PRO A 90 18.73 -2.69 -2.00
N LEU A 91 18.62 -2.40 -3.30
CA LEU A 91 18.66 -1.03 -3.83
C LEU A 91 17.47 -0.19 -3.33
N LEU A 92 16.29 -0.80 -3.22
CA LEU A 92 15.13 -0.13 -2.61
C LEU A 92 15.41 0.24 -1.15
N ARG A 93 16.04 -0.64 -0.37
CA ARG A 93 16.39 -0.36 1.04
C ARG A 93 17.38 0.80 1.16
N GLU A 94 18.40 0.84 0.30
CA GLU A 94 19.35 1.95 0.25
C GLU A 94 18.64 3.27 -0.09
N LEU A 95 17.72 3.25 -1.06
CA LEU A 95 16.91 4.42 -1.40
C LEU A 95 16.02 4.87 -0.22
N VAL A 96 15.33 3.96 0.45
CA VAL A 96 14.46 4.26 1.60
C VAL A 96 15.27 4.86 2.76
N ASP A 97 16.47 4.34 3.00
CA ASP A 97 17.43 4.90 3.98
C ASP A 97 17.89 6.31 3.57
N ALA A 98 18.20 6.51 2.28
CA ALA A 98 18.58 7.82 1.77
C ALA A 98 17.44 8.86 1.88
N LEU A 99 16.19 8.43 1.75
CA LEU A 99 15.00 9.24 1.97
C LEU A 99 14.76 9.58 3.46
N GLY A 100 15.46 8.94 4.38
CA GLY A 100 15.26 9.09 5.82
C GLY A 100 13.97 8.45 6.34
N TRP A 101 13.44 7.43 5.64
CA TRP A 101 12.19 6.77 5.95
C TRP A 101 12.42 5.50 6.78
N ALA A 102 11.47 5.19 7.64
CA ALA A 102 11.50 3.92 8.37
C ALA A 102 11.10 2.77 7.45
N PHE A 103 11.90 1.69 7.43
CA PHE A 103 11.56 0.44 6.75
C PHE A 103 11.26 -0.62 7.81
N VAL A 104 10.03 -1.10 7.85
CA VAL A 104 9.55 -2.01 8.91
C VAL A 104 9.11 -3.33 8.30
N GLU A 105 9.71 -4.43 8.77
CA GLU A 105 9.29 -5.80 8.49
C GLU A 105 9.36 -6.63 9.76
N LEU A 106 8.38 -7.49 9.98
CA LEU A 106 8.24 -8.27 11.20
C LEU A 106 8.06 -9.76 10.87
N ASP A 107 8.52 -10.61 11.79
CA ASP A 107 8.14 -12.02 11.77
C ASP A 107 6.68 -12.16 12.21
N ASP A 108 5.97 -13.12 11.65
CA ASP A 108 4.59 -13.47 11.97
C ASP A 108 3.50 -12.43 11.65
N TYR A 109 3.90 -11.26 11.12
CA TYR A 109 3.00 -10.18 10.71
C TYR A 109 3.28 -9.75 9.27
N GLU A 110 2.23 -9.52 8.52
CA GLU A 110 2.29 -8.99 7.17
C GLU A 110 2.38 -7.45 7.19
N ALA A 111 2.71 -6.85 6.05
CA ALA A 111 2.73 -5.39 5.90
C ALA A 111 1.38 -4.77 6.32
N ASP A 112 0.28 -5.44 5.98
CA ASP A 112 -1.08 -5.02 6.33
C ASP A 112 -1.29 -4.93 7.84
N ASP A 113 -0.70 -5.86 8.61
CA ASP A 113 -0.80 -5.87 10.07
C ASP A 113 0.03 -4.74 10.70
N ILE A 114 1.19 -4.43 10.13
CA ILE A 114 2.00 -3.27 10.53
C ILE A 114 1.19 -1.98 10.29
N ILE A 115 0.60 -1.83 9.09
CA ILE A 115 -0.24 -0.70 8.71
C ILE A 115 -1.45 -0.60 9.65
N GLY A 116 -2.14 -1.72 9.88
CA GLY A 116 -3.31 -1.79 10.75
C GLY A 116 -3.01 -1.41 12.20
N THR A 117 -1.86 -1.86 12.72
CA THR A 117 -1.42 -1.51 14.08
C THR A 117 -1.13 -0.02 14.22
N LEU A 118 -0.44 0.58 13.26
CA LEU A 118 -0.20 2.02 13.25
C LEU A 118 -1.51 2.82 13.09
N ALA A 119 -2.43 2.34 12.26
CA ALA A 119 -3.75 2.96 12.08
C ALA A 119 -4.56 2.95 13.38
N GLU A 120 -4.57 1.85 14.12
CA GLU A 120 -5.26 1.76 15.41
C GLU A 120 -4.65 2.68 16.47
N GLN A 121 -3.32 2.82 16.49
CA GLN A 121 -2.63 3.77 17.37
C GLN A 121 -2.95 5.22 17.00
N VAL A 122 -3.04 5.55 15.72
CA VAL A 122 -3.44 6.90 15.25
C VAL A 122 -4.88 7.19 15.65
N LYS A 123 -5.78 6.24 15.42
CA LYS A 123 -7.19 6.35 15.79
C LYS A 123 -7.39 6.56 17.29
N SER A 124 -6.70 5.76 18.10
CA SER A 124 -6.82 5.82 19.57
C SER A 124 -6.22 7.08 20.18
N SER A 125 -5.14 7.61 19.60
CA SER A 125 -4.43 8.78 20.13
C SER A 125 -4.88 10.11 19.55
N GLY A 126 -5.42 10.12 18.31
CA GLY A 126 -5.68 11.35 17.56
C GLY A 126 -4.42 12.18 17.27
N ALA A 127 -3.23 11.58 17.39
CA ALA A 127 -1.95 12.31 17.36
C ALA A 127 -1.59 12.89 15.99
N CYS A 128 -2.05 12.26 14.90
CA CYS A 128 -1.75 12.68 13.53
C CYS A 128 -2.85 12.26 12.56
N GLU A 129 -2.79 12.77 11.34
CA GLU A 129 -3.52 12.27 10.18
C GLU A 129 -2.63 11.23 9.47
N MET A 130 -3.18 10.06 9.15
CA MET A 130 -2.46 8.97 8.49
C MET A 130 -2.96 8.75 7.07
N PHE A 131 -2.03 8.61 6.14
CA PHE A 131 -2.29 8.28 4.74
C PHE A 131 -1.65 6.93 4.41
N ILE A 132 -2.48 5.94 4.10
CA ILE A 132 -2.06 4.60 3.71
C ILE A 132 -1.93 4.55 2.19
N ILE A 133 -0.72 4.37 1.68
CA ILE A 133 -0.46 4.28 0.25
C ILE A 133 -0.45 2.79 -0.14
N SER A 134 -1.55 2.33 -0.69
CA SER A 134 -1.70 0.95 -1.16
C SER A 134 -2.73 0.87 -2.30
N SER A 135 -2.61 -0.17 -3.13
CA SER A 135 -3.64 -0.56 -4.08
C SER A 135 -4.53 -1.70 -3.55
N ASP A 136 -4.19 -2.25 -2.38
CA ASP A 136 -4.94 -3.33 -1.76
C ASP A 136 -6.15 -2.79 -1.00
N LEU A 137 -7.34 -3.23 -1.43
CA LEU A 137 -8.60 -2.79 -0.83
C LEU A 137 -8.81 -3.34 0.58
N ASP A 138 -8.01 -4.28 1.04
CA ASP A 138 -8.08 -4.76 2.42
C ASP A 138 -7.79 -3.66 3.43
N MET A 139 -7.03 -2.65 3.02
CA MET A 139 -6.79 -1.45 3.82
C MET A 139 -8.06 -0.67 4.17
N LEU A 140 -9.19 -0.91 3.47
CA LEU A 140 -10.48 -0.31 3.81
C LEU A 140 -10.99 -0.73 5.20
N GLN A 141 -10.50 -1.85 5.74
CA GLN A 141 -10.80 -2.27 7.12
C GLN A 141 -10.34 -1.25 8.17
N VAL A 142 -9.26 -0.54 7.88
CA VAL A 142 -8.58 0.34 8.86
C VAL A 142 -8.78 1.83 8.59
N VAL A 143 -9.49 2.18 7.51
CA VAL A 143 -9.87 3.58 7.20
C VAL A 143 -10.74 4.15 8.32
N ASP A 144 -10.47 5.41 8.72
CA ASP A 144 -11.16 6.11 9.80
C ASP A 144 -11.19 7.62 9.53
N GLU A 145 -11.73 8.41 10.45
CA GLU A 145 -11.73 9.88 10.30
C GLU A 145 -10.33 10.46 10.16
N ASN A 146 -9.34 9.89 10.89
CA ASN A 146 -7.94 10.30 10.85
C ASN A 146 -7.07 9.39 9.98
N VAL A 147 -7.61 8.34 9.38
CA VAL A 147 -6.89 7.36 8.57
C VAL A 147 -7.54 7.24 7.21
N LYS A 148 -6.83 7.67 6.17
CA LYS A 148 -7.29 7.63 4.78
C LYS A 148 -6.45 6.67 3.97
N MET A 149 -7.07 5.93 3.07
CA MET A 149 -6.36 5.17 2.04
C MET A 149 -6.12 6.07 0.83
N VAL A 150 -4.94 5.99 0.27
CA VAL A 150 -4.56 6.66 -0.97
C VAL A 150 -4.20 5.61 -2.00
N ARG A 151 -5.04 5.48 -3.00
CA ARG A 151 -4.85 4.56 -4.10
C ARG A 151 -4.16 5.26 -5.27
N LEU A 152 -3.13 4.64 -5.80
CA LEU A 152 -2.50 5.08 -7.04
C LEU A 152 -3.36 4.65 -8.23
N LEU A 153 -3.78 5.59 -9.08
CA LEU A 153 -4.64 5.32 -10.24
C LEU A 153 -3.82 5.07 -11.51
N LYS A 154 -3.45 6.13 -12.20
CA LYS A 154 -2.69 6.06 -13.45
C LYS A 154 -1.29 6.66 -13.27
N GLY A 155 -0.28 6.00 -13.81
CA GLY A 155 1.10 6.43 -13.67
C GLY A 155 1.57 6.47 -12.21
N PHE A 156 2.38 7.48 -11.87
CA PHE A 156 2.94 7.67 -10.53
C PHE A 156 2.38 8.91 -9.80
N THR A 157 1.52 9.68 -10.47
CA THR A 157 1.07 11.00 -9.99
C THR A 157 -0.41 11.05 -9.65
N GLU A 158 -1.24 10.26 -10.34
CA GLU A 158 -2.68 10.25 -10.08
C GLU A 158 -3.01 9.42 -8.84
N MET A 159 -3.61 10.07 -7.85
CA MET A 159 -3.91 9.48 -6.54
C MET A 159 -5.36 9.78 -6.16
N GLU A 160 -6.09 8.75 -5.73
CA GLU A 160 -7.44 8.84 -5.19
C GLU A 160 -7.39 8.64 -3.67
N GLU A 161 -7.91 9.59 -2.92
CA GLU A 161 -8.09 9.42 -1.47
C GLU A 161 -9.44 8.75 -1.21
N ILE A 162 -9.43 7.70 -0.40
CA ILE A 162 -10.61 6.93 -0.03
C ILE A 162 -10.81 7.10 1.47
N ASP A 163 -11.87 7.77 1.84
CA ASP A 163 -12.35 7.93 3.21
C ASP A 163 -13.52 6.97 3.52
N VAL A 164 -14.05 7.05 4.73
CA VAL A 164 -15.18 6.22 5.18
C VAL A 164 -16.40 6.36 4.26
N LYS A 165 -16.72 7.59 3.82
CA LYS A 165 -17.88 7.85 2.96
C LYS A 165 -17.73 7.26 1.57
N ALA A 166 -16.50 7.27 1.04
CA ALA A 166 -16.20 6.66 -0.25
C ALA A 166 -16.38 5.14 -0.20
N VAL A 167 -16.04 4.48 0.93
CA VAL A 167 -16.27 3.03 1.13
C VAL A 167 -17.76 2.73 1.05
N GLU A 168 -18.57 3.43 1.81
CA GLU A 168 -20.04 3.21 1.83
C GLU A 168 -20.68 3.43 0.47
N SER A 169 -20.32 4.54 -0.19
CA SER A 169 -20.83 4.88 -1.52
C SER A 169 -20.49 3.84 -2.57
N LYS A 170 -19.27 3.28 -2.53
CA LYS A 170 -18.75 2.37 -3.54
C LYS A 170 -19.23 0.93 -3.38
N TYR A 171 -19.28 0.44 -2.15
CA TYR A 171 -19.57 -0.97 -1.87
C TYR A 171 -21.00 -1.22 -1.38
N GLY A 172 -21.76 -0.17 -1.05
CA GLY A 172 -23.14 -0.28 -0.56
C GLY A 172 -23.23 -0.96 0.81
N ILE A 173 -22.17 -0.94 1.59
CA ILE A 173 -22.05 -1.46 2.96
C ILE A 173 -21.33 -0.46 3.84
N ARG A 174 -21.54 -0.55 5.15
CA ARG A 174 -20.75 0.23 6.10
C ARG A 174 -19.31 -0.32 6.17
N LYS A 175 -18.38 0.55 6.52
CA LYS A 175 -16.94 0.21 6.66
C LYS A 175 -16.74 -1.02 7.57
N GLU A 176 -17.43 -1.09 8.70
CA GLU A 176 -17.34 -2.18 9.67
C GLU A 176 -17.71 -3.54 9.07
N GLN A 177 -18.54 -3.55 8.04
CA GLN A 177 -19.00 -4.76 7.35
C GLN A 177 -18.02 -5.26 6.28
N PHE A 178 -16.92 -4.53 6.02
CA PHE A 178 -15.99 -4.90 4.95
C PHE A 178 -15.29 -6.24 5.22
N LEU A 179 -14.92 -6.49 6.47
CA LEU A 179 -14.34 -7.77 6.89
C LEU A 179 -15.35 -8.91 6.78
N ASP A 180 -16.62 -8.68 7.16
CA ASP A 180 -17.68 -9.67 7.03
C ASP A 180 -17.99 -9.97 5.55
N LEU A 181 -17.92 -8.96 4.68
CA LEU A 181 -18.01 -9.15 3.24
C LEU A 181 -16.93 -10.11 2.74
N LYS A 182 -15.69 -9.92 3.16
CA LYS A 182 -14.57 -10.81 2.84
C LYS A 182 -14.76 -12.22 3.40
N ALA A 183 -15.27 -12.33 4.62
CA ALA A 183 -15.56 -13.62 5.25
C ALA A 183 -16.61 -14.44 4.47
N LEU A 184 -17.59 -13.76 3.90
CA LEU A 184 -18.66 -14.40 3.13
C LEU A 184 -18.26 -14.73 1.69
N LYS A 185 -17.70 -13.76 0.96
CA LYS A 185 -17.38 -13.95 -0.47
C LYS A 185 -16.05 -14.68 -0.69
N GLY A 186 -15.17 -14.68 0.30
CA GLY A 186 -13.79 -15.12 0.16
C GLY A 186 -12.89 -14.13 -0.56
N ASP A 187 -11.63 -14.56 -0.76
CA ASP A 187 -10.64 -13.85 -1.55
C ASP A 187 -9.76 -14.85 -2.30
N THR A 188 -9.91 -14.87 -3.62
CA THR A 188 -9.15 -15.79 -4.48
C THR A 188 -7.67 -15.46 -4.53
N SER A 189 -7.28 -14.19 -4.37
CA SER A 189 -5.88 -13.76 -4.40
C SER A 189 -5.08 -14.28 -3.21
N ASP A 190 -5.74 -14.40 -2.06
CA ASP A 190 -5.17 -14.90 -0.82
C ASP A 190 -5.54 -16.35 -0.52
N ASN A 191 -6.27 -16.97 -1.44
CA ASN A 191 -6.81 -18.32 -1.28
C ASN A 191 -7.69 -18.43 -0.02
N ILE A 192 -8.48 -17.40 0.26
CA ILE A 192 -9.47 -17.38 1.35
C ILE A 192 -10.80 -17.90 0.79
N PRO A 193 -11.34 -19.00 1.32
CA PRO A 193 -12.43 -19.72 0.65
C PRO A 193 -13.79 -19.01 0.71
N GLY A 194 -14.07 -18.25 1.77
CA GLY A 194 -15.41 -17.70 2.00
C GLY A 194 -16.48 -18.79 2.21
N VAL A 195 -17.73 -18.46 1.89
CA VAL A 195 -18.84 -19.41 1.83
C VAL A 195 -19.04 -19.84 0.38
N PRO A 196 -18.85 -21.12 0.02
CA PRO A 196 -18.99 -21.57 -1.35
C PRO A 196 -20.35 -21.21 -1.97
N GLY A 197 -20.31 -20.48 -3.08
CA GLY A 197 -21.49 -20.02 -3.81
C GLY A 197 -22.17 -18.78 -3.25
N ILE A 198 -21.59 -18.09 -2.28
CA ILE A 198 -21.97 -16.73 -1.86
C ILE A 198 -20.97 -15.76 -2.49
N GLY A 199 -21.40 -15.04 -3.51
CA GLY A 199 -20.60 -13.99 -4.13
C GLY A 199 -20.90 -12.62 -3.52
N GLU A 200 -20.21 -11.59 -4.01
CA GLU A 200 -20.25 -10.23 -3.47
C GLU A 200 -21.69 -9.66 -3.36
N LYS A 201 -22.49 -9.75 -4.43
CA LYS A 201 -23.88 -9.25 -4.39
C LYS A 201 -24.74 -9.94 -3.34
N GLY A 202 -24.55 -11.26 -3.16
CA GLY A 202 -25.25 -12.03 -2.13
C GLY A 202 -24.81 -11.66 -0.73
N ALA A 203 -23.51 -11.49 -0.52
CA ALA A 203 -22.93 -11.08 0.75
C ALA A 203 -23.38 -9.67 1.15
N VAL A 204 -23.32 -8.69 0.23
CA VAL A 204 -23.81 -7.31 0.47
C VAL A 204 -25.27 -7.31 0.88
N LYS A 205 -26.14 -8.08 0.18
CA LYS A 205 -27.56 -8.19 0.55
C LYS A 205 -27.75 -8.73 1.97
N LEU A 206 -27.03 -9.79 2.32
CA LEU A 206 -27.10 -10.39 3.65
C LEU A 206 -26.63 -9.43 4.74
N LEU A 207 -25.53 -8.72 4.51
CA LEU A 207 -24.99 -7.74 5.46
C LEU A 207 -25.91 -6.54 5.65
N ASN A 208 -26.55 -6.05 4.59
CA ASN A 208 -27.53 -4.96 4.70
C ASN A 208 -28.80 -5.38 5.45
N GLU A 209 -29.19 -6.66 5.39
CA GLU A 209 -30.39 -7.18 6.05
C GLU A 209 -30.13 -7.59 7.51
N PHE A 210 -28.96 -8.20 7.79
CA PHE A 210 -28.69 -8.81 9.09
C PHE A 210 -27.54 -8.15 9.88
N GLY A 211 -26.86 -7.17 9.30
CA GLY A 211 -25.84 -6.35 9.97
C GLY A 211 -24.41 -6.87 9.77
N ASP A 212 -24.07 -8.01 10.32
CA ASP A 212 -22.73 -8.60 10.33
C ASP A 212 -22.80 -10.12 10.18
N LEU A 213 -21.66 -10.78 10.20
CA LEU A 213 -21.56 -12.24 10.08
C LEU A 213 -22.34 -12.95 11.20
N ASP A 214 -22.22 -12.48 12.43
CA ASP A 214 -22.93 -13.05 13.57
C ASP A 214 -24.45 -12.82 13.44
N GLY A 215 -24.86 -11.64 13.01
CA GLY A 215 -26.27 -11.31 12.75
C GLY A 215 -26.88 -12.22 11.68
N ILE A 216 -26.15 -12.55 10.63
CA ILE A 216 -26.58 -13.52 9.59
C ILE A 216 -26.79 -14.89 10.20
N TYR A 217 -25.84 -15.43 10.99
CA TYR A 217 -25.94 -16.77 11.56
C TYR A 217 -26.95 -16.85 12.72
N ASN A 218 -27.14 -15.78 13.49
CA ASN A 218 -28.16 -15.71 14.53
C ASN A 218 -29.59 -15.64 13.96
N ASN A 219 -29.73 -15.22 12.71
CA ASN A 219 -31.02 -15.16 12.00
C ASN A 219 -31.11 -16.19 10.86
N ILE A 220 -30.33 -17.25 10.91
CA ILE A 220 -30.24 -18.23 9.81
C ILE A 220 -31.60 -18.83 9.41
N ASP A 221 -32.54 -18.95 10.37
CA ASP A 221 -33.89 -19.48 10.13
C ASP A 221 -34.79 -18.53 9.35
N LYS A 222 -34.45 -17.22 9.29
CA LYS A 222 -35.12 -16.23 8.47
C LYS A 222 -34.67 -16.24 7.01
N ILE A 223 -33.51 -16.85 6.74
CA ILE A 223 -32.95 -16.99 5.41
C ILE A 223 -33.48 -18.29 4.82
N THR A 224 -33.97 -18.27 3.58
CA THR A 224 -34.60 -19.43 2.97
C THR A 224 -33.88 -19.96 1.74
N GLY A 225 -34.19 -21.17 1.33
CA GLY A 225 -33.78 -21.76 0.07
C GLY A 225 -32.31 -22.13 -0.03
N ALA A 226 -31.72 -21.96 -1.21
CA ALA A 226 -30.34 -22.35 -1.47
C ALA A 226 -29.31 -21.54 -0.67
N THR A 227 -29.60 -20.27 -0.38
CA THR A 227 -28.71 -19.38 0.39
C THR A 227 -28.56 -19.88 1.82
N GLN A 228 -29.64 -20.24 2.49
CA GLN A 228 -29.61 -20.81 3.82
C GLN A 228 -28.76 -22.07 3.88
N LYS A 229 -28.98 -23.00 2.94
CA LYS A 229 -28.21 -24.25 2.87
C LYS A 229 -26.72 -24.00 2.72
N LYS A 230 -26.32 -23.06 1.86
CA LYS A 230 -24.93 -22.67 1.65
C LYS A 230 -24.31 -22.06 2.92
N LEU A 231 -25.03 -21.17 3.61
CA LEU A 231 -24.56 -20.57 4.85
C LEU A 231 -24.39 -21.62 5.94
N ILE A 232 -25.36 -22.53 6.12
CA ILE A 232 -25.26 -23.61 7.13
C ILE A 232 -24.04 -24.49 6.84
N SER A 233 -23.89 -24.97 5.61
CA SER A 233 -22.76 -25.85 5.25
C SER A 233 -21.41 -25.12 5.25
N GLY A 234 -21.39 -23.81 5.00
CA GLY A 234 -20.19 -22.99 4.94
C GLY A 234 -19.83 -22.24 6.21
N LYS A 235 -20.54 -22.46 7.34
CA LYS A 235 -20.35 -21.69 8.57
C LYS A 235 -18.90 -21.66 9.07
N GLU A 236 -18.29 -22.82 9.19
CA GLU A 236 -16.90 -22.92 9.65
C GLU A 236 -15.93 -22.22 8.71
N SER A 237 -16.16 -22.37 7.40
CA SER A 237 -15.37 -21.69 6.37
C SER A 237 -15.52 -20.17 6.43
N ALA A 238 -16.71 -19.63 6.71
CA ALA A 238 -16.94 -18.21 6.88
C ALA A 238 -16.13 -17.64 8.06
N TYR A 239 -16.22 -18.28 9.23
CA TYR A 239 -15.47 -17.83 10.41
C TYR A 239 -13.95 -18.02 10.28
N MET A 240 -13.50 -19.07 9.60
CA MET A 240 -12.09 -19.22 9.25
C MET A 240 -11.66 -18.09 8.33
N SER A 241 -12.43 -17.80 7.28
CA SER A 241 -12.17 -16.73 6.33
C SER A 241 -12.15 -15.35 7.01
N TYR A 242 -13.04 -15.11 7.97
CA TYR A 242 -13.03 -13.91 8.81
C TYR A 242 -11.69 -13.74 9.53
N ARG A 243 -11.20 -14.81 10.19
CA ARG A 243 -9.91 -14.77 10.90
C ARG A 243 -8.72 -14.57 9.98
N LEU A 244 -8.76 -15.15 8.77
CA LEU A 244 -7.70 -15.00 7.77
C LEU A 244 -7.66 -13.60 7.17
N ALA A 245 -8.84 -13.02 6.85
CA ALA A 245 -8.96 -11.71 6.23
C ALA A 245 -8.78 -10.55 7.22
N LYS A 246 -8.91 -10.82 8.53
CA LYS A 246 -8.77 -9.79 9.57
C LYS A 246 -7.34 -9.25 9.60
N ILE A 247 -7.20 -7.93 9.47
CA ILE A 247 -5.95 -7.24 9.73
C ILE A 247 -5.69 -7.24 11.24
N MET A 248 -4.53 -7.76 11.65
CA MET A 248 -4.10 -7.73 13.04
C MET A 248 -3.61 -6.32 13.42
N THR A 249 -3.93 -5.90 14.63
CA THR A 249 -3.59 -4.55 15.14
C THR A 249 -2.72 -4.61 16.40
N ASP A 250 -2.05 -5.75 16.60
CA ASP A 250 -1.20 -6.08 17.74
C ASP A 250 0.25 -6.36 17.34
N ALA A 251 0.67 -5.92 16.15
CA ALA A 251 2.05 -6.06 15.70
C ALA A 251 3.00 -5.24 16.62
N PRO A 252 4.21 -5.74 16.93
CA PRO A 252 5.16 -5.06 17.82
C PRO A 252 5.83 -3.86 17.12
N VAL A 253 5.03 -2.86 16.77
CA VAL A 253 5.46 -1.59 16.19
C VAL A 253 4.74 -0.46 16.92
N GLU A 254 5.48 0.61 17.23
CA GLU A 254 4.93 1.75 17.98
C GLU A 254 5.11 3.04 17.20
N LEU A 255 4.03 3.80 17.04
CA LEU A 255 4.01 5.10 16.37
C LEU A 255 5.04 6.08 17.00
N ALA A 256 5.19 6.03 18.33
CA ALA A 256 6.13 6.87 19.05
C ALA A 256 7.60 6.61 18.68
N GLN A 257 7.92 5.39 18.27
CA GLN A 257 9.28 4.99 17.87
C GLN A 257 9.60 5.31 16.40
N ILE A 258 8.61 5.65 15.58
CA ILE A 258 8.83 6.08 14.20
C ILE A 258 9.52 7.45 14.23
N PRO A 259 10.73 7.59 13.64
CA PRO A 259 11.45 8.85 13.64
C PRO A 259 10.69 9.94 12.87
N ASP A 260 10.85 11.19 13.32
CA ASP A 260 10.43 12.33 12.51
C ASP A 260 11.28 12.39 11.24
N LEU A 261 10.66 12.73 10.13
CA LEU A 261 11.30 12.79 8.82
C LEU A 261 12.37 13.88 8.79
N LYS A 262 13.57 13.49 8.43
CA LYS A 262 14.69 14.41 8.17
C LYS A 262 15.15 14.18 6.74
N ILE A 263 14.87 15.15 5.87
CA ILE A 263 15.24 15.06 4.46
C ILE A 263 16.64 15.65 4.27
N ASP A 264 17.57 14.83 3.83
CA ASP A 264 18.89 15.24 3.35
C ASP A 264 18.88 15.21 1.81
N GLY A 265 18.70 16.36 1.20
CA GLY A 265 18.62 16.47 -0.25
C GLY A 265 19.89 16.01 -0.98
N GLU A 266 21.08 16.21 -0.39
CA GLU A 266 22.33 15.75 -1.00
C GLU A 266 22.47 14.21 -0.89
N LYS A 267 22.09 13.62 0.24
CA LYS A 267 22.06 12.16 0.39
C LYS A 267 21.13 11.53 -0.65
N ILE A 268 19.94 12.09 -0.83
CA ILE A 268 18.97 11.62 -1.84
C ILE A 268 19.54 11.77 -3.25
N LYS A 269 20.08 12.93 -3.60
CA LYS A 269 20.67 13.17 -4.92
C LYS A 269 21.82 12.18 -5.22
N ASN A 270 22.66 11.92 -4.23
CA ASN A 270 23.76 10.97 -4.38
C ASN A 270 23.26 9.54 -4.61
N GLU A 271 22.20 9.13 -3.91
CA GLU A 271 21.58 7.82 -4.11
C GLU A 271 20.94 7.70 -5.49
N LEU A 272 20.18 8.73 -5.92
CA LEU A 272 19.61 8.76 -7.26
C LEU A 272 20.68 8.76 -8.37
N LYS A 273 21.85 9.38 -8.14
CA LYS A 273 23.00 9.31 -9.08
C LYS A 273 23.58 7.89 -9.17
N LYS A 274 23.76 7.18 -8.04
CA LYS A 274 24.22 5.77 -8.03
C LYS A 274 23.27 4.86 -8.80
N LEU A 275 21.94 5.16 -8.74
CA LEU A 275 20.90 4.45 -9.46
C LEU A 275 20.76 4.90 -10.92
N GLU A 276 21.50 5.92 -11.35
CA GLU A 276 21.44 6.55 -12.68
C GLU A 276 20.09 7.20 -13.00
N PHE A 277 19.34 7.63 -11.98
CA PHE A 277 18.01 8.24 -12.12
C PHE A 277 18.08 9.74 -12.43
N ASN A 278 18.82 10.11 -13.48
CA ASN A 278 19.06 11.51 -13.85
C ASN A 278 17.78 12.30 -14.16
N SER A 279 16.76 11.64 -14.71
CA SER A 279 15.45 12.26 -14.98
C SER A 279 14.75 12.69 -13.70
N LEU A 280 14.78 11.86 -12.63
CA LEU A 280 14.21 12.23 -11.33
C LEU A 280 15.00 13.35 -10.67
N ILE A 281 16.33 13.34 -10.75
CA ILE A 281 17.17 14.42 -10.22
C ILE A 281 16.79 15.75 -10.88
N ARG A 282 16.67 15.79 -12.21
CA ARG A 282 16.25 17.01 -12.95
C ARG A 282 14.85 17.46 -12.56
N LYS A 283 13.88 16.53 -12.53
CA LYS A 283 12.48 16.83 -12.23
C LYS A 283 12.27 17.37 -10.81
N TYR A 284 13.00 16.86 -9.83
CA TYR A 284 12.76 17.16 -8.42
C TYR A 284 13.87 17.95 -7.74
N SER A 285 14.91 18.43 -8.47
CA SER A 285 16.03 19.17 -7.91
C SER A 285 15.60 20.32 -7.02
N LYS A 286 14.69 21.18 -7.51
CA LYS A 286 14.18 22.32 -6.75
C LYS A 286 13.43 21.90 -5.48
N SER A 287 12.60 20.86 -5.57
CA SER A 287 11.88 20.33 -4.41
C SER A 287 12.82 19.73 -3.36
N LEU A 288 13.86 19.03 -3.77
CA LEU A 288 14.88 18.48 -2.87
C LEU A 288 15.64 19.59 -2.13
N ASP A 289 15.96 20.69 -2.81
CA ASP A 289 16.60 21.86 -2.21
C ASP A 289 15.68 22.56 -1.19
N ASP A 290 14.39 22.69 -1.51
CA ASP A 290 13.39 23.32 -0.65
C ASP A 290 13.03 22.45 0.58
N PHE A 291 12.99 21.15 0.43
CA PHE A 291 12.74 20.20 1.53
C PHE A 291 13.89 20.18 2.54
N GLY A 292 15.14 20.24 2.09
CA GLY A 292 16.31 20.35 2.96
C GLY A 292 16.27 21.58 3.87
N LYS A 293 15.71 22.69 3.40
CA LYS A 293 15.54 23.91 4.20
C LYS A 293 14.44 23.82 5.25
N LYS A 294 13.40 23.02 5.01
CA LYS A 294 12.23 22.90 5.91
C LYS A 294 12.44 21.87 7.04
N HIS A 295 13.30 20.88 6.82
CA HIS A 295 13.54 19.77 7.75
C HIS A 295 15.03 19.61 8.14
N GLY A 296 15.93 20.44 7.60
CA GLY A 296 17.34 20.44 7.93
C GLY A 296 17.62 21.13 9.26
N SER A 297 18.44 20.53 10.10
CA SER A 297 19.03 21.15 11.27
C SER A 297 19.77 22.42 10.86
N GLU A 298 19.61 23.50 11.64
CA GLU A 298 20.47 24.67 11.58
C GLU A 298 21.95 24.27 11.60
N SER A 299 22.62 24.40 10.49
CA SER A 299 24.07 24.51 10.42
C SER A 299 24.38 25.59 9.38
N GLU A 300 24.96 26.61 9.88
CA GLU A 300 25.53 27.84 9.39
C GLU A 300 25.69 28.02 7.89
N ALA A 301 25.20 29.19 7.48
CA ALA A 301 25.33 29.78 6.17
C ALA A 301 26.79 30.14 5.83
N SER A 302 27.20 29.88 4.61
CA SER A 302 28.10 30.79 3.91
C SER A 302 27.75 30.83 2.43
N ALA A 303 27.58 32.08 1.97
CA ALA A 303 27.16 32.46 0.65
C ALA A 303 28.24 32.18 -0.41
N GLU A 304 27.78 31.89 -1.64
CA GLU A 304 28.17 32.72 -2.80
C GLU A 304 27.29 32.35 -4.01
N ALA A 305 26.67 33.37 -4.55
CA ALA A 305 25.89 33.32 -5.76
C ALA A 305 26.80 33.28 -6.99
N SER A 306 26.56 32.32 -7.89
CA SER A 306 27.06 32.41 -9.26
C SER A 306 25.93 32.07 -10.22
N SER A 307 25.51 33.11 -10.96
CA SER A 307 24.53 33.05 -12.04
C SER A 307 25.13 32.35 -13.26
N ALA A 308 24.52 31.26 -13.69
CA ALA A 308 24.69 30.71 -15.04
C ALA A 308 23.31 30.56 -15.70
N LYS A 309 23.07 31.35 -16.75
CA LYS A 309 21.98 31.16 -17.71
C LYS A 309 22.22 29.82 -18.43
N ILE A 310 21.20 28.99 -18.48
CA ILE A 310 21.19 27.80 -19.33
C ILE A 310 20.02 27.94 -20.29
N ASP A 311 20.39 27.82 -21.59
CA ASP A 311 19.49 27.86 -22.72
C ASP A 311 18.47 26.72 -22.69
N SER A 312 17.24 27.10 -23.09
CA SER A 312 16.11 26.20 -23.31
C SER A 312 16.25 25.55 -24.70
N GLU A 313 16.71 24.33 -24.77
CA GLU A 313 16.46 23.48 -25.96
C GLU A 313 16.49 21.98 -25.57
N GLU A 314 15.49 21.26 -26.14
CA GLU A 314 15.28 19.82 -26.16
C GLU A 314 14.76 19.16 -24.88
N LEU A 315 13.46 19.35 -24.65
CA LEU A 315 12.59 18.39 -23.95
C LEU A 315 12.18 17.30 -24.97
N GLU A 316 12.84 16.17 -24.99
CA GLU A 316 12.23 14.95 -25.52
C GLU A 316 11.08 14.58 -24.59
N GLU A 317 9.87 14.79 -25.03
CA GLU A 317 8.63 14.34 -24.40
C GLU A 317 8.64 12.81 -24.36
N LEU A 318 8.60 12.25 -23.16
CA LEU A 318 8.24 10.83 -22.99
C LEU A 318 6.82 10.65 -23.57
N PRO A 319 6.55 9.59 -24.33
CA PRO A 319 5.26 9.41 -24.99
C PRO A 319 4.13 9.39 -23.97
N GLU A 320 3.17 10.30 -24.14
CA GLU A 320 1.98 10.45 -23.29
C GLU A 320 1.00 9.26 -23.37
N GLU A 321 1.21 8.33 -24.29
CA GLU A 321 0.32 7.19 -24.50
C GLU A 321 1.04 5.85 -24.33
N VAL A 322 1.16 5.42 -23.08
CA VAL A 322 1.23 3.98 -22.82
C VAL A 322 -0.10 3.58 -22.18
N ILE A 323 -1.04 3.18 -23.03
CA ILE A 323 -2.31 2.57 -22.62
C ILE A 323 -1.96 1.19 -22.07
N PHE A 324 -1.91 1.07 -20.75
CA PHE A 324 -1.72 -0.21 -20.08
C PHE A 324 -3.07 -0.92 -19.92
N SER A 325 -3.36 -1.87 -20.77
CA SER A 325 -4.32 -2.92 -20.45
C SER A 325 -3.61 -3.97 -19.61
N PHE A 326 -3.77 -3.92 -18.30
CA PHE A 326 -3.27 -4.97 -17.44
C PHE A 326 -4.30 -6.10 -17.37
N ASP A 327 -3.97 -7.25 -17.90
CA ASP A 327 -4.65 -8.49 -17.56
C ASP A 327 -4.08 -8.97 -16.20
N VAL A 328 -4.71 -8.53 -15.12
CA VAL A 328 -4.25 -8.78 -13.75
C VAL A 328 -4.83 -10.07 -13.17
N LYS A 329 -5.28 -11.00 -14.02
CA LYS A 329 -5.87 -12.29 -13.58
C LYS A 329 -4.96 -13.15 -12.68
N GLY A 330 -3.68 -12.80 -12.59
CA GLY A 330 -2.71 -13.53 -11.75
C GLY A 330 -2.27 -12.83 -10.47
N LEU A 331 -2.63 -11.56 -10.24
CA LEU A 331 -2.09 -10.76 -9.12
C LEU A 331 -3.15 -10.32 -8.08
N GLY A 332 -4.39 -10.78 -8.18
CA GLY A 332 -5.44 -10.46 -7.22
C GLY A 332 -5.93 -9.01 -7.21
N ILE A 333 -5.57 -8.23 -8.23
CA ILE A 333 -6.04 -6.86 -8.40
C ILE A 333 -7.12 -6.86 -9.48
N THR A 334 -8.37 -6.99 -9.11
CA THR A 334 -9.51 -6.81 -10.02
C THR A 334 -9.77 -5.32 -10.21
N THR A 335 -9.33 -4.77 -11.33
CA THR A 335 -9.84 -3.49 -11.81
C THR A 335 -11.04 -3.77 -12.70
N ASN A 336 -12.25 -3.64 -12.20
CA ASN A 336 -13.42 -3.41 -13.03
C ASN A 336 -13.39 -1.95 -13.48
N LEU A 337 -12.92 -1.72 -14.70
CA LEU A 337 -13.17 -0.49 -15.44
C LEU A 337 -14.45 -0.71 -16.26
N HIS A 338 -15.54 -0.10 -15.83
CA HIS A 338 -16.62 0.44 -16.65
C HIS A 338 -17.07 1.75 -16.03
#